data_ca15aaab7649b466f9028d80c493605d
#
_entry.id   ca15aaab7649b466f9028d80c493605d
#
_cell.length_a   1.000
_cell.length_b   1.000
_cell.length_c   1.000
_cell.angle_alpha   90.00
_cell.angle_beta   90.00
_cell.angle_gamma   90.00
#
_symmetry.space_group_name_H-M   'P 1'
#
loop_
_entity.id
_entity.type
_entity.pdbx_description
1 polymer ?
#
loop_
_entity_poly.entity_id
_entity_poly.type
_entity_poly.pdbx_seq_one_letter_code
_entity_poly.pdbx_strand_id
1 'polypeptide(L)'
;GKNSITYQTIRFLQRKFPRDEFEIIHAGAQISALEQDMWLIREGVRNAQMILFAYPVYTFLAPSQLHRLISLLKEQKINVSGKYMTQITTSKHFYDVTAHRYIEDNCREMGMRVLRGFSADMTDLLTKKGELEVITYWNYIRHIIQEETSPFEKEPDRTPFEEKDRRYRVVIVTDCTRENNRLRRMIVDFRKELPYESHVVNLQNFAFQGGCLGCFHCAADGVCVYQDGFDALLRKIQRADSIVYAFSIRDHSMGALFKTYDDRQFCNGHRAVTAGKPMAYLVDGELSQEENLRMILEARCQMGENFLAGLSTNEGVGADSTAACADKLAYALKHRMTVNKNFYGVGGGKIFRDLVYEMQGMMQEDHRFYKKKHLYDFPQKKWDTILFMKLAGLLLKVPGCKEQLQARMTEGMLMPYEKVITGNPLKE
;
A
#
# COMPACT_ATOMS: atom_id res chain seq x y z
N GLY A 1 -15.98 4.75 16.88
CA GLY A 1 -16.30 4.95 18.30
C GLY A 1 -15.32 4.22 19.22
N LYS A 2 -15.38 4.45 20.52
CA LYS A 2 -14.43 3.87 21.53
C LYS A 2 -14.39 2.34 21.49
N ASN A 3 -15.45 1.70 21.06
CA ASN A 3 -15.59 0.24 20.98
C ASN A 3 -15.26 -0.32 19.57
N SER A 4 -14.42 0.34 18.79
CA SER A 4 -14.00 -0.17 17.47
C SER A 4 -12.56 -0.66 17.49
N ILE A 5 -12.27 -1.68 16.69
CA ILE A 5 -10.91 -2.21 16.50
C ILE A 5 -10.00 -1.12 15.94
N THR A 6 -10.49 -0.31 15.00
CA THR A 6 -9.74 0.83 14.46
C THR A 6 -9.30 1.81 15.55
N TYR A 7 -10.14 2.06 16.55
CA TYR A 7 -9.76 2.90 17.67
C TYR A 7 -8.66 2.25 18.54
N GLN A 8 -8.64 0.93 18.67
CA GLN A 8 -7.56 0.25 19.38
C GLN A 8 -6.21 0.45 18.67
N THR A 9 -6.20 0.49 17.35
CA THR A 9 -4.99 0.82 16.57
C THR A 9 -4.49 2.24 16.88
N ILE A 10 -5.40 3.20 17.03
CA ILE A 10 -5.01 4.57 17.43
C ILE A 10 -4.46 4.59 18.87
N ARG A 11 -5.08 3.91 19.82
CA ARG A 11 -4.56 3.76 21.20
C ARG A 11 -3.16 3.13 21.23
N PHE A 12 -2.95 2.13 20.38
CA PHE A 12 -1.63 1.51 20.24
C PHE A 12 -0.59 2.51 19.73
N LEU A 13 -0.91 3.32 18.71
CA LEU A 13 -0.02 4.38 18.21
C LEU A 13 0.28 5.43 19.30
N GLN A 14 -0.71 5.94 20.02
CA GLN A 14 -0.52 6.88 21.12
C GLN A 14 0.48 6.35 22.16
N ARG A 15 0.38 5.07 22.47
CA ARG A 15 1.29 4.43 23.43
C ARG A 15 2.71 4.27 22.87
N LYS A 16 2.84 3.85 21.61
CA LYS A 16 4.15 3.62 20.97
C LYS A 16 4.88 4.92 20.64
N PHE A 17 4.14 6.00 20.41
CA PHE A 17 4.66 7.31 20.05
C PHE A 17 4.18 8.40 21.04
N PRO A 18 4.65 8.36 22.31
CA PRO A 18 4.15 9.26 23.33
C PRO A 18 4.55 10.73 23.16
N ARG A 19 5.43 11.02 22.20
CA ARG A 19 5.81 12.40 21.84
C ARG A 19 4.91 12.99 20.75
N ASP A 20 4.10 12.16 20.07
CA ASP A 20 3.16 12.63 19.08
C ASP A 20 1.84 12.96 19.79
N GLU A 21 1.35 14.18 19.61
CA GLU A 21 0.11 14.63 20.21
C GLU A 21 -1.07 14.21 19.35
N PHE A 22 -2.02 13.48 19.95
CA PHE A 22 -3.25 13.03 19.30
C PHE A 22 -4.46 13.68 19.97
N GLU A 23 -5.10 14.59 19.29
CA GLU A 23 -6.45 15.02 19.63
C GLU A 23 -7.46 14.13 18.93
N ILE A 24 -8.32 13.44 19.71
CA ILE A 24 -9.24 12.43 19.16
C ILE A 24 -10.66 12.93 19.22
N ILE A 25 -11.27 13.11 18.05
CA ILE A 25 -12.67 13.47 17.88
C ILE A 25 -13.44 12.25 17.40
N HIS A 26 -14.41 11.79 18.20
CA HIS A 26 -15.26 10.65 17.86
C HIS A 26 -16.42 11.06 16.94
N ALA A 27 -16.10 11.55 15.74
CA ALA A 27 -17.06 12.13 14.81
C ALA A 27 -18.28 11.23 14.55
N GLY A 28 -18.08 9.91 14.39
CA GLY A 28 -19.18 8.98 14.16
C GLY A 28 -20.20 8.89 15.30
N ALA A 29 -19.77 9.10 16.55
CA ALA A 29 -20.70 9.13 17.70
C ALA A 29 -21.28 10.52 17.94
N GLN A 30 -20.66 11.56 17.40
CA GLN A 30 -21.01 12.96 17.65
C GLN A 30 -21.58 13.67 16.40
N ILE A 31 -21.89 12.92 15.34
CA ILE A 31 -22.26 13.52 14.05
C ILE A 31 -23.46 14.46 14.17
N SER A 32 -24.49 14.10 14.94
CA SER A 32 -25.66 14.97 15.13
C SER A 32 -25.35 16.25 15.91
N ALA A 33 -24.39 16.22 16.83
CA ALA A 33 -23.92 17.44 17.51
C ALA A 33 -23.05 18.29 16.58
N LEU A 34 -22.23 17.65 15.74
CA LEU A 34 -21.40 18.35 14.75
C LEU A 34 -22.23 19.00 13.64
N GLU A 35 -23.41 18.47 13.31
CA GLU A 35 -24.37 19.11 12.41
C GLU A 35 -24.89 20.45 12.95
N GLN A 36 -24.98 20.56 14.27
CA GLN A 36 -25.44 21.78 14.93
C GLN A 36 -24.28 22.76 15.14
N ASP A 37 -23.11 22.27 15.53
CA ASP A 37 -21.94 23.10 15.79
C ASP A 37 -20.64 22.36 15.44
N MET A 38 -19.90 22.92 14.50
CA MET A 38 -18.58 22.41 14.05
C MET A 38 -17.41 23.01 14.85
N TRP A 39 -17.66 23.68 15.97
CA TRP A 39 -16.61 24.34 16.74
C TRP A 39 -15.46 23.39 17.11
N LEU A 40 -15.78 22.19 17.61
CA LEU A 40 -14.80 21.18 17.99
C LEU A 40 -13.88 20.78 16.81
N ILE A 41 -14.45 20.62 15.61
CA ILE A 41 -13.68 20.32 14.40
C ILE A 41 -12.82 21.54 14.00
N ARG A 42 -13.36 22.77 14.07
CA ARG A 42 -12.62 23.98 13.71
C ARG A 42 -11.40 24.14 14.60
N GLU A 43 -11.54 23.98 15.92
CA GLU A 43 -10.42 24.09 16.85
C GLU A 43 -9.39 22.98 16.65
N GLY A 44 -9.80 21.73 16.59
CA GLY A 44 -8.91 20.61 16.39
C GLY A 44 -8.14 20.71 15.06
N VAL A 45 -8.82 21.10 13.98
CA VAL A 45 -8.17 21.31 12.68
C VAL A 45 -7.22 22.51 12.68
N ARG A 46 -7.56 23.60 13.37
CA ARG A 46 -6.72 24.81 13.39
C ARG A 46 -5.28 24.52 13.80
N ASN A 47 -5.09 23.73 14.84
CA ASN A 47 -3.81 23.43 15.46
C ASN A 47 -3.13 22.19 14.89
N ALA A 48 -3.88 21.31 14.20
CA ALA A 48 -3.35 20.06 13.68
C ALA A 48 -2.41 20.30 12.48
N GLN A 49 -1.25 19.65 12.50
CA GLN A 49 -0.37 19.54 11.34
C GLN A 49 -0.90 18.52 10.34
N MET A 50 -1.53 17.44 10.85
CA MET A 50 -2.06 16.35 10.07
C MET A 50 -3.43 15.93 10.58
N ILE A 51 -4.31 15.54 9.67
CA ILE A 51 -5.61 14.94 9.95
C ILE A 51 -5.54 13.45 9.65
N LEU A 52 -5.78 12.62 10.68
CA LEU A 52 -5.84 11.16 10.56
C LEU A 52 -7.30 10.70 10.59
N PHE A 53 -7.79 10.17 9.47
CA PHE A 53 -9.09 9.52 9.41
C PHE A 53 -8.98 8.06 9.82
N ALA A 54 -9.66 7.67 10.91
CA ALA A 54 -9.63 6.31 11.44
C ALA A 54 -11.05 5.72 11.45
N TYR A 55 -11.31 4.71 10.61
CA TYR A 55 -12.66 4.19 10.40
C TYR A 55 -12.67 2.72 9.91
N PRO A 56 -13.76 1.96 10.20
CA PRO A 56 -13.98 0.67 9.55
C PRO A 56 -14.52 0.85 8.14
N VAL A 57 -14.26 -0.11 7.25
CA VAL A 57 -14.87 -0.13 5.91
C VAL A 57 -16.23 -0.81 5.99
N TYR A 58 -17.28 -0.13 5.55
CA TYR A 58 -18.64 -0.63 5.47
C TYR A 58 -19.17 -0.54 4.05
N THR A 59 -19.65 -1.65 3.52
CA THR A 59 -20.27 -1.70 2.18
C THR A 59 -19.41 -0.97 1.13
N PHE A 60 -18.13 -1.36 1.05
CA PHE A 60 -17.12 -0.84 0.11
C PHE A 60 -16.62 0.59 0.36
N LEU A 61 -17.16 1.31 1.32
CA LEU A 61 -16.86 2.73 1.54
C LEU A 61 -16.63 3.03 3.04
N ALA A 62 -16.33 4.30 3.31
CA ALA A 62 -16.34 4.84 4.65
C ALA A 62 -17.78 4.84 5.24
N PRO A 63 -17.95 4.78 6.56
CA PRO A 63 -19.27 4.85 7.17
C PRO A 63 -20.03 6.16 6.85
N SER A 64 -21.36 6.11 6.79
CA SER A 64 -22.19 7.26 6.44
C SER A 64 -21.93 8.51 7.30
N GLN A 65 -21.60 8.31 8.58
CA GLN A 65 -21.24 9.42 9.47
C GLN A 65 -19.95 10.14 9.01
N LEU A 66 -19.00 9.40 8.43
CA LEU A 66 -17.80 10.03 7.88
C LEU A 66 -18.09 10.75 6.55
N HIS A 67 -18.97 10.19 5.72
CA HIS A 67 -19.49 10.91 4.54
C HIS A 67 -20.13 12.23 4.98
N ARG A 68 -20.97 12.21 6.03
CA ARG A 68 -21.61 13.42 6.53
C ARG A 68 -20.58 14.43 7.07
N LEU A 69 -19.54 13.96 7.79
CA LEU A 69 -18.45 14.84 8.23
C LEU A 69 -17.74 15.52 7.05
N ILE A 70 -17.42 14.78 5.99
CA ILE A 70 -16.81 15.35 4.78
C ILE A 70 -17.70 16.42 4.16
N SER A 71 -19.00 16.16 4.04
CA SER A 71 -19.97 17.16 3.56
C SER A 71 -19.97 18.41 4.46
N LEU A 72 -19.98 18.26 5.78
CA LEU A 72 -19.95 19.37 6.73
C LEU A 72 -18.63 20.20 6.61
N LEU A 73 -17.48 19.55 6.41
CA LEU A 73 -16.21 20.24 6.18
C LEU A 73 -16.30 21.16 4.97
N LYS A 74 -16.92 20.70 3.87
CA LYS A 74 -17.12 21.48 2.64
C LYS A 74 -18.20 22.55 2.81
N GLU A 75 -19.37 22.22 3.31
CA GLU A 75 -20.50 23.13 3.55
C GLU A 75 -20.11 24.29 4.43
N GLN A 76 -19.41 24.01 5.52
CA GLN A 76 -18.95 24.98 6.50
C GLN A 76 -17.61 25.65 6.15
N LYS A 77 -17.04 25.33 4.97
CA LYS A 77 -15.77 25.87 4.47
C LYS A 77 -14.66 25.83 5.52
N ILE A 78 -14.52 24.67 6.21
CA ILE A 78 -13.46 24.48 7.19
C ILE A 78 -12.13 24.48 6.45
N ASN A 79 -11.22 25.38 6.80
CA ASN A 79 -9.93 25.47 6.13
C ASN A 79 -9.00 24.32 6.55
N VAL A 80 -8.83 23.36 5.66
CA VAL A 80 -7.91 22.23 5.78
C VAL A 80 -6.78 22.26 4.74
N SER A 81 -6.75 23.28 3.89
CA SER A 81 -5.77 23.42 2.81
C SER A 81 -4.35 23.42 3.35
N GLY A 82 -3.46 22.73 2.64
CA GLY A 82 -2.04 22.59 3.00
C GLY A 82 -1.74 21.62 4.14
N LYS A 83 -2.73 21.15 4.89
CA LYS A 83 -2.52 20.16 5.95
C LYS A 83 -2.28 18.78 5.38
N TYR A 84 -1.46 17.99 6.08
CA TYR A 84 -1.31 16.57 5.73
C TYR A 84 -2.55 15.78 6.10
N MET A 85 -2.80 14.75 5.33
CA MET A 85 -3.87 13.80 5.59
C MET A 85 -3.36 12.38 5.41
N THR A 86 -3.75 11.48 6.29
CA THR A 86 -3.61 10.05 6.12
C THR A 86 -4.81 9.33 6.72
N GLN A 87 -4.88 8.01 6.54
CA GLN A 87 -6.02 7.23 7.02
C GLN A 87 -5.61 5.84 7.49
N ILE A 88 -6.32 5.34 8.50
CA ILE A 88 -6.19 3.96 8.99
C ILE A 88 -7.55 3.31 8.94
N THR A 89 -7.65 2.17 8.27
CA THR A 89 -8.86 1.36 8.22
C THR A 89 -8.63 -0.02 8.80
N THR A 90 -9.70 -0.60 9.33
CA THR A 90 -9.75 -2.02 9.70
C THR A 90 -10.94 -2.68 9.04
N SER A 91 -10.68 -3.80 8.34
CA SER A 91 -11.70 -4.54 7.61
C SER A 91 -11.22 -5.96 7.31
N LYS A 92 -11.97 -6.69 6.49
CA LYS A 92 -11.48 -7.92 5.82
C LYS A 92 -10.91 -7.63 4.43
N HIS A 93 -10.46 -6.39 4.19
CA HIS A 93 -9.89 -5.89 2.94
C HIS A 93 -10.85 -5.89 1.74
N PHE A 94 -12.14 -6.15 1.96
CA PHE A 94 -13.10 -6.18 0.86
C PHE A 94 -13.41 -4.76 0.41
N TYR A 95 -12.88 -4.36 -0.74
CA TYR A 95 -12.98 -3.01 -1.33
C TYR A 95 -12.53 -1.86 -0.39
N ASP A 96 -11.55 -2.09 0.49
CA ASP A 96 -10.94 -1.04 1.29
C ASP A 96 -10.29 0.08 0.43
N VAL A 97 -9.83 -0.28 -0.77
CA VAL A 97 -9.25 0.65 -1.74
C VAL A 97 -10.24 1.72 -2.19
N THR A 98 -11.52 1.40 -2.38
CA THR A 98 -12.55 2.39 -2.76
C THR A 98 -12.88 3.32 -1.60
N ALA A 99 -12.89 2.80 -0.37
CA ALA A 99 -13.06 3.61 0.84
C ALA A 99 -11.90 4.60 1.00
N HIS A 100 -10.66 4.14 0.78
CA HIS A 100 -9.47 5.00 0.83
C HIS A 100 -9.53 6.10 -0.24
N ARG A 101 -9.82 5.75 -1.49
CA ARG A 101 -9.92 6.73 -2.58
C ARG A 101 -10.99 7.78 -2.33
N TYR A 102 -12.15 7.38 -1.82
CA TYR A 102 -13.21 8.33 -1.47
C TYR A 102 -12.70 9.43 -0.53
N ILE A 103 -11.99 9.08 0.53
CA ILE A 103 -11.43 10.05 1.48
C ILE A 103 -10.31 10.86 0.83
N GLU A 104 -9.39 10.20 0.11
CA GLU A 104 -8.26 10.86 -0.57
C GLU A 104 -8.72 11.91 -1.57
N ASP A 105 -9.69 11.58 -2.43
CA ASP A 105 -10.17 12.48 -3.48
C ASP A 105 -10.86 13.70 -2.88
N ASN A 106 -11.70 13.52 -1.86
CA ASN A 106 -12.31 14.62 -1.14
C ASN A 106 -11.27 15.51 -0.43
N CYS A 107 -10.22 14.92 0.14
CA CYS A 107 -9.17 15.68 0.80
C CYS A 107 -8.30 16.43 -0.20
N ARG A 108 -8.00 15.86 -1.38
CA ARG A 108 -7.31 16.57 -2.48
C ARG A 108 -8.13 17.76 -2.97
N GLU A 109 -9.44 17.58 -3.16
CA GLU A 109 -10.37 18.65 -3.55
C GLU A 109 -10.36 19.81 -2.53
N MET A 110 -10.22 19.50 -1.24
CA MET A 110 -10.10 20.50 -0.18
C MET A 110 -8.66 21.07 -0.02
N GLY A 111 -7.73 20.71 -0.91
CA GLY A 111 -6.35 21.24 -0.91
C GLY A 111 -5.42 20.60 0.11
N MET A 112 -5.75 19.43 0.65
CA MET A 112 -4.89 18.71 1.59
C MET A 112 -3.76 17.94 0.87
N ARG A 113 -2.65 17.73 1.58
CA ARG A 113 -1.54 16.88 1.16
C ARG A 113 -1.83 15.43 1.58
N VAL A 114 -2.18 14.61 0.61
CA VAL A 114 -2.60 13.22 0.86
C VAL A 114 -1.38 12.32 0.99
N LEU A 115 -1.23 11.70 2.16
CA LEU A 115 -0.24 10.66 2.43
C LEU A 115 -0.89 9.29 2.32
N ARG A 116 -0.07 8.25 2.09
CA ARG A 116 -0.54 6.87 1.99
C ARG A 116 -1.32 6.45 3.23
N GLY A 117 -2.48 5.81 3.02
CA GLY A 117 -3.26 5.18 4.07
C GLY A 117 -2.73 3.80 4.47
N PHE A 118 -3.20 3.31 5.60
CA PHE A 118 -2.92 1.98 6.14
C PHE A 118 -4.23 1.18 6.23
N SER A 119 -4.26 0.02 5.56
CA SER A 119 -5.37 -0.92 5.65
C SER A 119 -4.95 -2.15 6.45
N ALA A 120 -5.65 -2.44 7.54
CA ALA A 120 -5.38 -3.58 8.40
C ALA A 120 -6.52 -4.61 8.35
N ASP A 121 -6.20 -5.90 8.44
CA ASP A 121 -7.20 -6.90 8.83
C ASP A 121 -7.60 -6.66 10.28
N MET A 122 -8.82 -7.09 10.61
CA MET A 122 -9.35 -6.92 11.98
C MET A 122 -8.45 -7.52 13.05
N THR A 123 -7.67 -8.55 12.74
CA THR A 123 -6.83 -9.27 13.70
C THR A 123 -5.33 -8.93 13.60
N ASP A 124 -4.91 -8.08 12.66
CA ASP A 124 -3.48 -7.80 12.43
C ASP A 124 -2.77 -7.29 13.68
N LEU A 125 -3.38 -6.35 14.41
CA LEU A 125 -2.80 -5.78 15.62
C LEU A 125 -2.57 -6.82 16.74
N LEU A 126 -3.19 -7.99 16.65
CA LEU A 126 -3.00 -9.10 17.60
C LEU A 126 -1.76 -9.96 17.28
N THR A 127 -1.01 -9.61 16.23
CA THR A 127 0.20 -10.31 15.79
C THR A 127 1.42 -9.42 15.87
N LYS A 128 2.59 -9.99 16.18
CA LYS A 128 3.86 -9.25 16.14
C LYS A 128 4.12 -8.61 14.77
N LYS A 129 3.71 -9.28 13.69
CA LYS A 129 3.83 -8.76 12.33
C LYS A 129 2.98 -7.50 12.14
N GLY A 130 1.71 -7.54 12.49
CA GLY A 130 0.81 -6.39 12.34
C GLY A 130 1.18 -5.23 13.27
N GLU A 131 1.66 -5.49 14.49
CA GLU A 131 2.23 -4.44 15.34
C GLU A 131 3.41 -3.74 14.66
N LEU A 132 4.34 -4.52 14.07
CA LEU A 132 5.49 -3.98 13.37
C LEU A 132 5.07 -3.19 12.11
N GLU A 133 4.11 -3.68 11.35
CA GLU A 133 3.58 -3.01 10.17
C GLU A 133 3.00 -1.63 10.50
N VAL A 134 2.20 -1.53 11.56
CA VAL A 134 1.61 -0.26 12.02
C VAL A 134 2.69 0.72 12.53
N ILE A 135 3.69 0.22 13.27
CA ILE A 135 4.81 1.04 13.73
C ILE A 135 5.63 1.57 12.55
N THR A 136 5.93 0.70 11.60
CA THR A 136 6.74 1.03 10.42
C THR A 136 6.01 2.03 9.54
N TYR A 137 4.71 1.83 9.34
CA TYR A 137 3.85 2.79 8.64
C TYR A 137 3.87 4.17 9.30
N TRP A 138 3.68 4.24 10.63
CA TRP A 138 3.65 5.51 11.34
C TRP A 138 4.99 6.25 11.29
N ASN A 139 6.11 5.54 11.44
CA ASN A 139 7.44 6.09 11.26
C ASN A 139 7.65 6.64 9.84
N TYR A 140 7.13 5.96 8.82
CA TYR A 140 7.19 6.43 7.44
C TYR A 140 6.39 7.74 7.24
N ILE A 141 5.19 7.83 7.80
CA ILE A 141 4.38 9.07 7.76
C ILE A 141 5.13 10.23 8.43
N ARG A 142 5.71 9.98 9.61
CA ARG A 142 6.50 10.99 10.33
C ARG A 142 7.72 11.46 9.52
N HIS A 143 8.42 10.54 8.89
CA HIS A 143 9.56 10.86 8.03
C HIS A 143 9.15 11.81 6.89
N ILE A 144 8.10 11.49 6.15
CA ILE A 144 7.64 12.34 5.04
C ILE A 144 7.32 13.77 5.54
N ILE A 145 6.58 13.88 6.64
CA ILE A 145 6.21 15.19 7.19
C ILE A 145 7.45 15.97 7.63
N GLN A 146 8.43 15.33 8.25
CA GLN A 146 9.67 15.98 8.70
C GLN A 146 10.51 16.48 7.53
N GLU A 147 10.68 15.67 6.49
CA GLU A 147 11.45 16.05 5.29
C GLU A 147 10.82 17.22 4.53
N GLU A 148 9.49 17.28 4.46
CA GLU A 148 8.78 18.36 3.78
C GLU A 148 8.67 19.65 4.63
N THR A 149 8.75 19.54 5.96
CA THR A 149 8.65 20.69 6.87
C THR A 149 10.01 21.20 7.37
N SER A 150 11.09 20.46 7.07
CA SER A 150 12.43 20.90 7.47
C SER A 150 12.81 22.22 6.78
N PRO A 151 13.15 23.27 7.55
CA PRO A 151 13.58 24.54 6.98
C PRO A 151 15.00 24.50 6.40
N PHE A 152 15.69 23.37 6.52
CA PHE A 152 16.96 23.20 5.85
C PHE A 152 16.68 23.13 4.34
N GLU A 153 16.99 24.24 3.66
CA GLU A 153 17.23 24.21 2.23
C GLU A 153 18.14 23.01 1.97
N LYS A 154 17.63 22.00 1.25
CA LYS A 154 18.51 20.97 0.71
C LYS A 154 19.54 21.75 -0.09
N GLU A 155 20.79 21.78 0.39
CA GLU A 155 21.86 22.41 -0.36
C GLU A 155 21.77 21.93 -1.79
N PRO A 156 21.63 22.83 -2.78
CA PRO A 156 21.44 22.43 -4.17
C PRO A 156 22.70 21.82 -4.80
N ASP A 157 23.74 21.57 -4.00
CA ASP A 157 25.06 21.23 -4.50
C ASP A 157 25.57 19.86 -3.99
N ARG A 158 24.83 18.79 -4.35
CA ARG A 158 25.52 17.51 -4.51
C ARG A 158 26.09 17.47 -5.90
N THR A 159 27.40 17.66 -5.98
CA THR A 159 28.13 17.51 -7.23
C THR A 159 27.80 16.15 -7.87
N PRO A 160 27.69 16.06 -9.21
CA PRO A 160 27.30 14.81 -9.91
C PRO A 160 28.26 13.62 -9.71
N PHE A 161 29.32 13.78 -8.92
CA PHE A 161 30.41 12.84 -8.75
C PHE A 161 30.62 12.33 -7.32
N GLU A 162 29.69 12.55 -6.37
CA GLU A 162 29.78 11.86 -5.10
C GLU A 162 29.62 10.35 -5.31
N GLU A 163 30.51 9.57 -4.74
CA GLU A 163 30.47 8.12 -4.81
C GLU A 163 29.17 7.62 -4.16
N LYS A 164 28.25 7.09 -4.98
CA LYS A 164 26.97 6.58 -4.52
C LYS A 164 27.17 5.36 -3.65
N ASP A 165 26.36 5.27 -2.59
CA ASP A 165 26.36 4.13 -1.67
C ASP A 165 25.98 2.84 -2.41
N ARG A 166 26.81 1.80 -2.28
CA ARG A 166 26.65 0.50 -2.93
C ARG A 166 25.96 -0.55 -2.07
N ARG A 167 25.50 -0.18 -0.87
CA ARG A 167 24.79 -1.11 0.02
C ARG A 167 23.48 -1.65 -0.60
N TYR A 168 22.85 -0.85 -1.43
CA TYR A 168 21.65 -1.24 -2.15
C TYR A 168 21.82 -0.99 -3.64
N ARG A 169 21.39 -1.97 -4.44
CA ARG A 169 21.37 -1.90 -5.91
C ARG A 169 19.98 -1.56 -6.38
N VAL A 170 19.82 -0.46 -7.07
CA VAL A 170 18.56 -0.03 -7.67
C VAL A 170 18.65 -0.21 -9.18
N VAL A 171 17.65 -0.86 -9.78
CA VAL A 171 17.53 -0.99 -11.23
C VAL A 171 16.37 -0.14 -11.71
N ILE A 172 16.60 0.71 -12.69
CA ILE A 172 15.58 1.51 -13.37
C ILE A 172 15.32 0.85 -14.72
N VAL A 173 14.11 0.31 -14.91
CA VAL A 173 13.65 -0.26 -16.17
C VAL A 173 12.87 0.81 -16.92
N THR A 174 13.25 1.09 -18.16
CA THR A 174 12.61 2.16 -18.95
C THR A 174 12.51 1.81 -20.43
N ASP A 175 11.54 2.39 -21.11
CA ASP A 175 11.39 2.41 -22.56
C ASP A 175 11.72 3.79 -23.17
N CYS A 176 12.46 4.63 -22.44
CA CYS A 176 12.76 6.00 -22.83
C CYS A 176 13.49 6.06 -24.16
N THR A 177 12.90 6.75 -25.14
CA THR A 177 13.53 7.02 -26.45
C THR A 177 14.51 8.20 -26.35
N ARG A 178 15.34 8.38 -27.41
CA ARG A 178 16.30 9.50 -27.46
C ARG A 178 15.61 10.86 -27.50
N GLU A 179 14.42 10.91 -28.07
CA GLU A 179 13.62 12.12 -28.27
C GLU A 179 12.81 12.51 -27.02
N ASN A 180 12.56 11.56 -26.11
CA ASN A 180 11.77 11.82 -24.90
C ASN A 180 12.61 12.50 -23.81
N ASN A 181 12.69 13.84 -23.92
CA ASN A 181 13.48 14.64 -23.00
C ASN A 181 12.83 14.75 -21.60
N ARG A 182 11.50 14.61 -21.49
CA ARG A 182 10.81 14.71 -20.18
C ARG A 182 11.09 13.49 -19.32
N LEU A 183 10.83 12.29 -19.82
CA LEU A 183 11.12 11.05 -19.09
C LEU A 183 12.61 10.90 -18.78
N ARG A 184 13.48 11.27 -19.73
CA ARG A 184 14.92 11.27 -19.51
C ARG A 184 15.32 12.18 -18.36
N ARG A 185 14.77 13.39 -18.29
CA ARG A 185 15.03 14.34 -17.20
C ARG A 185 14.56 13.76 -15.86
N MET A 186 13.35 13.22 -15.79
CA MET A 186 12.85 12.56 -14.57
C MET A 186 13.81 11.45 -14.09
N ILE A 187 14.31 10.61 -14.99
CA ILE A 187 15.29 9.55 -14.66
C ILE A 187 16.60 10.14 -14.15
N VAL A 188 17.10 11.20 -14.78
CA VAL A 188 18.37 11.85 -14.38
C VAL A 188 18.21 12.49 -13.01
N ASP A 189 17.12 13.26 -12.80
CA ASP A 189 16.85 13.95 -11.54
C ASP A 189 16.64 12.95 -10.40
N PHE A 190 15.88 11.88 -10.65
CA PHE A 190 15.71 10.80 -9.68
C PHE A 190 17.06 10.16 -9.29
N ARG A 191 17.90 9.86 -10.27
CA ARG A 191 19.23 9.28 -10.03
C ARG A 191 20.17 10.23 -9.30
N LYS A 192 20.05 11.53 -9.54
CA LYS A 192 20.83 12.57 -8.85
C LYS A 192 20.49 12.57 -7.35
N GLU A 193 19.19 12.57 -7.02
CA GLU A 193 18.70 12.64 -5.64
C GLU A 193 18.82 11.30 -4.89
N LEU A 194 18.75 10.16 -5.57
CA LEU A 194 18.86 8.85 -4.93
C LEU A 194 20.27 8.66 -4.35
N PRO A 195 20.42 8.36 -3.03
CA PRO A 195 21.76 8.20 -2.42
C PRO A 195 22.45 6.89 -2.82
N TYR A 196 21.74 5.95 -3.45
CA TYR A 196 22.24 4.63 -3.82
C TYR A 196 22.63 4.51 -5.29
N GLU A 197 23.55 3.59 -5.57
CA GLU A 197 23.93 3.26 -6.95
C GLU A 197 22.73 2.73 -7.73
N SER A 198 22.53 3.24 -8.96
CA SER A 198 21.43 2.83 -9.82
C SER A 198 21.88 2.51 -11.24
N HIS A 199 21.33 1.45 -11.80
CA HIS A 199 21.57 0.99 -13.16
C HIS A 199 20.33 1.13 -14.01
N VAL A 200 20.47 1.71 -15.21
CA VAL A 200 19.35 1.86 -16.15
C VAL A 200 19.38 0.70 -17.14
N VAL A 201 18.26 0.00 -17.24
CA VAL A 201 17.96 -0.99 -18.27
C VAL A 201 16.95 -0.37 -19.22
N ASN A 202 17.42 0.04 -20.41
CA ASN A 202 16.53 0.58 -21.44
C ASN A 202 16.06 -0.53 -22.38
N LEU A 203 14.75 -0.77 -22.39
CA LEU A 203 14.08 -1.78 -23.19
C LEU A 203 14.22 -1.55 -24.71
N GLN A 204 14.47 -0.29 -25.12
CA GLN A 204 14.77 0.03 -26.53
C GLN A 204 16.05 -0.69 -27.03
N ASN A 205 16.94 -1.06 -26.12
CA ASN A 205 18.18 -1.74 -26.46
C ASN A 205 18.06 -3.27 -26.41
N PHE A 206 16.89 -3.81 -26.14
CA PHE A 206 16.64 -5.24 -26.06
C PHE A 206 15.78 -5.72 -27.24
N ALA A 207 16.30 -6.68 -28.00
CA ALA A 207 15.62 -7.24 -29.16
C ALA A 207 14.65 -8.36 -28.74
N PHE A 208 13.44 -7.99 -28.35
CA PHE A 208 12.39 -8.97 -28.06
C PHE A 208 12.01 -9.75 -29.31
N GLN A 209 11.99 -11.09 -29.23
CA GLN A 209 11.42 -11.94 -30.29
C GLN A 209 9.88 -11.84 -30.35
N GLY A 210 9.24 -11.39 -29.28
CA GLY A 210 7.80 -11.17 -29.20
C GLY A 210 7.29 -11.01 -27.77
N GLY A 211 6.03 -10.67 -27.66
CA GLY A 211 5.29 -10.66 -26.39
C GLY A 211 4.94 -12.06 -25.89
N CYS A 212 4.38 -12.17 -24.69
CA CYS A 212 3.94 -13.44 -24.15
C CYS A 212 2.84 -14.07 -25.02
N LEU A 213 3.02 -15.34 -25.38
CA LEU A 213 2.07 -16.09 -26.22
C LEU A 213 0.97 -16.79 -25.42
N GLY A 214 1.02 -16.75 -24.09
CA GLY A 214 0.11 -17.53 -23.25
C GLY A 214 0.25 -19.05 -23.43
N CYS A 215 1.41 -19.50 -23.89
CA CYS A 215 1.64 -20.90 -24.30
C CYS A 215 1.89 -21.88 -23.15
N PHE A 216 1.90 -21.42 -21.90
CA PHE A 216 2.14 -22.21 -20.69
C PHE A 216 3.49 -22.95 -20.62
N HIS A 217 4.39 -22.73 -21.57
CA HIS A 217 5.71 -23.40 -21.57
C HIS A 217 6.46 -23.20 -20.24
N CYS A 218 6.42 -21.98 -19.70
CA CYS A 218 7.09 -21.63 -18.44
C CYS A 218 6.41 -22.17 -17.16
N ALA A 219 5.25 -22.81 -17.25
CA ALA A 219 4.52 -23.29 -16.07
C ALA A 219 5.25 -24.45 -15.35
N ALA A 220 6.03 -25.24 -16.07
CA ALA A 220 6.76 -26.37 -15.53
C ALA A 220 8.06 -25.98 -14.81
N ASP A 221 8.83 -25.04 -15.35
CA ASP A 221 10.19 -24.74 -14.93
C ASP A 221 10.53 -23.23 -14.80
N GLY A 222 9.60 -22.34 -15.19
CA GLY A 222 9.79 -20.90 -15.13
C GLY A 222 10.64 -20.33 -16.26
N VAL A 223 10.84 -21.07 -17.36
CA VAL A 223 11.63 -20.65 -18.52
C VAL A 223 10.73 -20.30 -19.70
N CYS A 224 10.93 -19.15 -20.33
CA CYS A 224 10.15 -18.75 -21.49
C CYS A 224 10.50 -19.59 -22.74
N VAL A 225 9.52 -19.78 -23.63
CA VAL A 225 9.72 -20.47 -24.92
C VAL A 225 10.68 -19.72 -25.84
N TYR A 226 10.76 -18.39 -25.73
CA TYR A 226 11.68 -17.57 -26.51
C TYR A 226 13.12 -17.70 -26.01
N GLN A 227 14.05 -17.77 -26.93
CA GLN A 227 15.50 -17.91 -26.69
C GLN A 227 16.24 -16.57 -26.92
N ASP A 228 15.62 -15.45 -26.59
CA ASP A 228 16.15 -14.10 -26.83
C ASP A 228 16.99 -13.53 -25.67
N GLY A 229 17.25 -14.33 -24.64
CA GLY A 229 18.03 -13.90 -23.47
C GLY A 229 17.24 -13.09 -22.44
N PHE A 230 15.93 -12.91 -22.64
CA PHE A 230 15.08 -12.15 -21.71
C PHE A 230 15.07 -12.73 -20.30
N ASP A 231 15.04 -14.06 -20.14
CA ASP A 231 15.05 -14.70 -18.84
C ASP A 231 16.28 -14.35 -18.01
N ALA A 232 17.45 -14.23 -18.67
CA ALA A 232 18.70 -13.81 -18.02
C ALA A 232 18.65 -12.34 -17.58
N LEU A 233 18.15 -11.47 -18.48
CA LEU A 233 17.93 -10.05 -18.17
C LEU A 233 16.96 -9.88 -17.01
N LEU A 234 15.82 -10.56 -17.05
CA LEU A 234 14.79 -10.49 -16.01
C LEU A 234 15.33 -10.93 -14.64
N ARG A 235 16.05 -12.06 -14.59
CA ARG A 235 16.71 -12.53 -13.36
C ARG A 235 17.72 -11.51 -12.82
N LYS A 236 18.46 -10.83 -13.71
CA LYS A 236 19.40 -9.76 -13.30
C LYS A 236 18.65 -8.57 -12.67
N ILE A 237 17.56 -8.13 -13.29
CA ILE A 237 16.69 -7.06 -12.74
C ILE A 237 16.13 -7.50 -11.38
N GLN A 238 15.60 -8.70 -11.28
CA GLN A 238 14.96 -9.22 -10.07
C GLN A 238 15.93 -9.43 -8.88
N ARG A 239 17.24 -9.51 -9.13
CA ARG A 239 18.26 -9.56 -8.06
C ARG A 239 18.56 -8.21 -7.44
N ALA A 240 18.12 -7.11 -8.02
CA ALA A 240 18.26 -5.79 -7.41
C ALA A 240 17.48 -5.70 -6.09
N ASP A 241 17.89 -4.80 -5.21
CA ASP A 241 17.23 -4.56 -3.93
C ASP A 241 15.95 -3.73 -4.12
N SER A 242 15.89 -2.95 -5.19
CA SER A 242 14.71 -2.21 -5.63
C SER A 242 14.63 -2.11 -7.14
N ILE A 243 13.42 -2.05 -7.66
CA ILE A 243 13.14 -1.84 -9.08
C ILE A 243 12.30 -0.57 -9.22
N VAL A 244 12.76 0.33 -10.09
CA VAL A 244 12.04 1.54 -10.48
C VAL A 244 11.59 1.38 -11.93
N TYR A 245 10.31 1.59 -12.18
CA TYR A 245 9.76 1.54 -13.53
C TYR A 245 9.55 2.97 -14.04
N ALA A 246 10.14 3.28 -15.20
CA ALA A 246 10.10 4.60 -15.80
C ALA A 246 9.57 4.54 -17.22
N PHE A 247 8.39 5.09 -17.49
CA PHE A 247 7.75 5.04 -18.81
C PHE A 247 6.88 6.28 -19.07
N SER A 248 6.53 6.50 -20.33
CA SER A 248 5.54 7.50 -20.72
C SER A 248 4.17 6.86 -20.90
N ILE A 249 3.11 7.59 -20.53
CA ILE A 249 1.74 7.20 -20.84
C ILE A 249 1.56 7.23 -22.35
N ARG A 250 1.09 6.13 -22.91
CA ARG A 250 0.72 5.96 -24.31
C ARG A 250 -0.53 5.10 -24.37
N ASP A 251 -1.49 5.53 -25.18
CA ASP A 251 -2.75 4.81 -25.37
C ASP A 251 -3.42 4.43 -24.04
N HIS A 252 -3.50 5.39 -23.12
CA HIS A 252 -4.05 5.22 -21.76
C HIS A 252 -3.36 4.15 -20.91
N SER A 253 -2.09 3.79 -21.23
CA SER A 253 -1.34 2.74 -20.56
C SER A 253 0.17 2.99 -20.62
N MET A 254 0.96 1.96 -20.33
CA MET A 254 2.43 1.99 -20.32
C MET A 254 3.09 1.86 -21.71
N GLY A 255 2.29 1.84 -22.78
CA GLY A 255 2.78 1.64 -24.15
C GLY A 255 3.18 0.20 -24.47
N ALA A 256 3.24 -0.12 -25.77
CA ALA A 256 3.38 -1.49 -26.23
C ALA A 256 4.72 -2.15 -25.86
N LEU A 257 5.83 -1.41 -25.94
CA LEU A 257 7.15 -1.97 -25.61
C LEU A 257 7.26 -2.29 -24.12
N PHE A 258 6.84 -1.36 -23.26
CA PHE A 258 6.84 -1.60 -21.81
C PHE A 258 5.89 -2.74 -21.45
N LYS A 259 4.72 -2.81 -22.12
CA LYS A 259 3.77 -3.92 -21.94
C LYS A 259 4.35 -5.26 -22.41
N THR A 260 5.16 -5.28 -23.47
CA THR A 260 5.88 -6.49 -23.88
C THR A 260 6.81 -7.00 -22.78
N TYR A 261 7.59 -6.12 -22.17
CA TYR A 261 8.41 -6.46 -21.01
C TYR A 261 7.55 -6.99 -19.85
N ASP A 262 6.45 -6.31 -19.58
CA ASP A 262 5.52 -6.66 -18.53
C ASP A 262 4.90 -8.05 -18.72
N ASP A 263 4.38 -8.34 -19.91
CA ASP A 263 3.81 -9.66 -20.24
C ASP A 263 4.85 -10.77 -20.20
N ARG A 264 6.08 -10.50 -20.63
CA ARG A 264 7.16 -11.49 -20.60
C ARG A 264 7.56 -11.89 -19.19
N GLN A 265 7.26 -11.09 -18.16
CA GLN A 265 7.41 -11.49 -16.76
C GLN A 265 6.47 -12.64 -16.36
N PHE A 266 5.52 -13.03 -17.21
CA PHE A 266 4.65 -14.19 -16.98
C PHE A 266 5.42 -15.51 -16.81
N CYS A 267 6.71 -15.58 -17.20
CA CYS A 267 7.58 -16.70 -16.86
C CYS A 267 7.79 -16.88 -15.34
N ASN A 268 7.53 -15.86 -14.54
CA ASN A 268 7.45 -15.99 -13.09
C ASN A 268 6.16 -16.71 -12.61
N GLY A 269 5.19 -16.95 -13.50
CA GLY A 269 3.88 -17.48 -13.15
C GLY A 269 3.16 -16.58 -12.14
N HIS A 270 2.58 -17.18 -11.13
CA HIS A 270 1.86 -16.51 -10.05
C HIS A 270 2.71 -16.36 -8.77
N ARG A 271 4.04 -16.38 -8.92
CA ARG A 271 5.02 -16.29 -7.83
C ARG A 271 5.44 -14.86 -7.58
N ALA A 272 5.32 -14.39 -6.34
CA ALA A 272 5.83 -13.10 -5.91
C ALA A 272 7.37 -13.15 -5.74
N VAL A 273 8.11 -13.25 -6.87
CA VAL A 273 9.58 -13.45 -6.89
C VAL A 273 10.36 -12.25 -6.38
N THR A 274 9.74 -11.07 -6.34
CA THR A 274 10.32 -9.82 -5.84
C THR A 274 9.76 -9.41 -4.48
N ALA A 275 9.06 -10.32 -3.79
CA ALA A 275 8.42 -10.04 -2.50
C ALA A 275 9.38 -9.36 -1.51
N GLY A 276 8.87 -8.36 -0.79
CA GLY A 276 9.62 -7.59 0.21
C GLY A 276 10.52 -6.49 -0.35
N LYS A 277 10.56 -6.29 -1.68
CA LYS A 277 11.36 -5.20 -2.28
C LYS A 277 10.52 -3.95 -2.45
N PRO A 278 11.01 -2.77 -2.03
CA PRO A 278 10.35 -1.51 -2.36
C PRO A 278 10.48 -1.23 -3.86
N MET A 279 9.44 -0.65 -4.42
CA MET A 279 9.36 -0.24 -5.82
C MET A 279 8.91 1.21 -5.94
N ALA A 280 9.26 1.84 -7.05
CA ALA A 280 8.80 3.18 -7.39
C ALA A 280 8.49 3.29 -8.90
N TYR A 281 7.69 4.30 -9.24
CA TYR A 281 7.34 4.61 -10.61
C TYR A 281 7.68 6.06 -10.96
N LEU A 282 8.24 6.26 -12.14
CA LEU A 282 8.43 7.56 -12.79
C LEU A 282 7.58 7.55 -14.06
N VAL A 283 6.49 8.27 -14.06
CA VAL A 283 5.49 8.24 -15.13
C VAL A 283 5.43 9.60 -15.84
N ASP A 284 5.88 9.65 -17.08
CA ASP A 284 5.77 10.85 -17.92
C ASP A 284 4.38 10.93 -18.53
N GLY A 285 3.52 11.75 -17.98
CA GLY A 285 2.14 11.96 -18.38
C GLY A 285 1.21 12.32 -17.22
N GLU A 286 -0.06 12.58 -17.54
CA GLU A 286 -1.10 12.96 -16.58
C GLU A 286 -1.78 11.71 -16.01
N LEU A 287 -1.13 11.07 -15.03
CA LEU A 287 -1.62 9.82 -14.42
C LEU A 287 -2.94 10.01 -13.66
N SER A 288 -3.27 11.22 -13.23
CA SER A 288 -4.54 11.54 -12.58
C SER A 288 -5.75 11.33 -13.53
N GLN A 289 -5.53 11.40 -14.83
CA GLN A 289 -6.53 11.15 -15.87
C GLN A 289 -6.64 9.65 -16.25
N GLU A 290 -5.75 8.80 -15.73
CA GLU A 290 -5.60 7.40 -16.12
C GLU A 290 -5.91 6.48 -14.93
N GLU A 291 -7.18 6.40 -14.54
CA GLU A 291 -7.61 5.63 -13.37
C GLU A 291 -7.20 4.15 -13.46
N ASN A 292 -7.38 3.52 -14.63
CA ASN A 292 -7.01 2.12 -14.84
C ASN A 292 -5.51 1.89 -14.69
N LEU A 293 -4.69 2.78 -15.27
CA LEU A 293 -3.24 2.67 -15.15
C LEU A 293 -2.79 2.84 -13.70
N ARG A 294 -3.29 3.85 -13.00
CA ARG A 294 -3.02 4.06 -11.57
C ARG A 294 -3.37 2.84 -10.74
N MET A 295 -4.54 2.23 -10.99
CA MET A 295 -4.98 1.01 -10.33
C MET A 295 -4.02 -0.17 -10.58
N ILE A 296 -3.59 -0.35 -11.84
CA ILE A 296 -2.68 -1.44 -12.24
C ILE A 296 -1.32 -1.30 -11.53
N LEU A 297 -0.75 -0.09 -11.45
CA LEU A 297 0.54 0.13 -10.78
C LEU A 297 0.48 -0.26 -9.30
N GLU A 298 -0.60 0.13 -8.60
CA GLU A 298 -0.84 -0.25 -7.22
C GLU A 298 -1.06 -1.76 -7.07
N ALA A 299 -1.96 -2.33 -7.88
CA ALA A 299 -2.29 -3.75 -7.83
C ALA A 299 -1.07 -4.65 -8.09
N ARG A 300 -0.19 -4.26 -9.01
CA ARG A 300 1.06 -4.98 -9.26
C ARG A 300 1.98 -5.00 -8.05
N CYS A 301 2.17 -3.88 -7.39
CA CYS A 301 2.94 -3.84 -6.15
C CYS A 301 2.29 -4.72 -5.08
N GLN A 302 0.98 -4.65 -4.91
CA GLN A 302 0.23 -5.45 -3.95
C GLN A 302 0.34 -6.95 -4.23
N MET A 303 0.17 -7.37 -5.48
CA MET A 303 0.27 -8.76 -5.91
C MET A 303 1.71 -9.30 -5.84
N GLY A 304 2.69 -8.46 -6.17
CA GLY A 304 4.12 -8.79 -6.07
C GLY A 304 4.68 -8.79 -4.65
N GLU A 305 3.85 -8.45 -3.65
CA GLU A 305 4.28 -8.23 -2.26
C GLU A 305 5.38 -7.17 -2.15
N ASN A 306 5.28 -6.11 -2.95
CA ASN A 306 6.24 -5.02 -3.04
C ASN A 306 5.69 -3.76 -2.36
N PHE A 307 6.53 -3.09 -1.58
CA PHE A 307 6.16 -1.79 -1.04
C PHE A 307 6.27 -0.72 -2.13
N LEU A 308 5.15 -0.09 -2.50
CA LEU A 308 5.15 1.06 -3.40
C LEU A 308 5.66 2.28 -2.64
N ALA A 309 6.93 2.61 -2.80
CA ALA A 309 7.59 3.67 -2.05
C ALA A 309 7.26 5.06 -2.60
N GLY A 310 7.24 5.23 -3.92
CA GLY A 310 6.97 6.52 -4.54
C GLY A 310 6.37 6.38 -5.93
N LEU A 311 5.62 7.40 -6.33
CA LEU A 311 5.03 7.55 -7.65
C LEU A 311 5.19 9.00 -8.08
N SER A 312 6.16 9.25 -8.94
CA SER A 312 6.41 10.59 -9.51
C SER A 312 5.79 10.71 -10.88
N THR A 313 5.07 11.81 -11.09
CA THR A 313 4.57 12.21 -12.41
C THR A 313 5.04 13.63 -12.71
N ASN A 314 4.80 14.11 -13.92
CA ASN A 314 5.09 15.50 -14.28
C ASN A 314 3.84 16.41 -14.24
N GLU A 315 2.85 16.05 -13.44
CA GLU A 315 1.58 16.80 -13.29
C GLU A 315 1.67 18.03 -12.39
N GLY A 316 2.73 18.20 -11.64
CA GLY A 316 2.85 19.33 -10.71
C GLY A 316 2.11 19.09 -9.38
N VAL A 317 1.05 19.84 -9.10
CA VAL A 317 0.36 19.76 -7.78
C VAL A 317 -0.27 18.40 -7.54
N GLY A 318 0.07 17.77 -6.41
CA GLY A 318 -0.49 16.49 -5.98
C GLY A 318 0.28 15.24 -6.37
N ALA A 319 1.32 15.36 -7.21
CA ALA A 319 2.25 14.28 -7.52
C ALA A 319 3.55 14.42 -6.72
N ASP A 320 4.21 13.31 -6.42
CA ASP A 320 5.55 13.34 -5.86
C ASP A 320 6.52 13.97 -6.87
N SER A 321 7.36 14.89 -6.43
CA SER A 321 8.54 15.27 -7.22
C SER A 321 9.48 14.07 -7.34
N THR A 322 10.37 14.09 -8.34
CA THR A 322 11.37 13.03 -8.50
C THR A 322 12.30 12.92 -7.28
N ALA A 323 12.61 14.06 -6.65
CA ALA A 323 13.38 14.11 -5.41
C ALA A 323 12.63 13.45 -4.24
N ALA A 324 11.37 13.79 -4.03
CA ALA A 324 10.55 13.16 -2.99
C ALA A 324 10.39 11.66 -3.22
N CYS A 325 10.23 11.22 -4.48
CA CYS A 325 10.15 9.82 -4.83
C CYS A 325 11.47 9.07 -4.53
N ALA A 326 12.62 9.69 -4.81
CA ALA A 326 13.94 9.14 -4.51
C ALA A 326 14.18 9.01 -3.00
N ASP A 327 13.80 10.02 -2.22
CA ASP A 327 13.90 10.00 -0.76
C ASP A 327 13.01 8.91 -0.14
N LYS A 328 11.74 8.82 -0.56
CA LYS A 328 10.81 7.78 -0.12
C LYS A 328 11.35 6.38 -0.42
N LEU A 329 11.95 6.17 -1.60
CA LEU A 329 12.57 4.90 -1.95
C LEU A 329 13.79 4.59 -1.09
N ALA A 330 14.64 5.59 -0.85
CA ALA A 330 15.82 5.45 0.01
C ALA A 330 15.42 5.08 1.45
N TYR A 331 14.40 5.75 1.99
CA TYR A 331 13.84 5.41 3.29
C TYR A 331 13.32 3.96 3.32
N ALA A 332 12.54 3.58 2.31
CA ALA A 332 11.94 2.24 2.23
C ALA A 332 13.01 1.13 2.18
N LEU A 333 14.11 1.34 1.45
CA LEU A 333 15.26 0.43 1.41
C LEU A 333 15.95 0.34 2.76
N LYS A 334 16.29 1.49 3.35
CA LYS A 334 17.00 1.56 4.64
C LYS A 334 16.23 0.89 5.77
N HIS A 335 14.91 1.06 5.79
CA HIS A 335 14.03 0.55 6.85
C HIS A 335 13.33 -0.77 6.48
N ARG A 336 13.67 -1.37 5.33
CA ARG A 336 13.12 -2.64 4.85
C ARG A 336 11.59 -2.65 4.90
N MET A 337 10.99 -1.58 4.35
CA MET A 337 9.53 -1.43 4.33
C MET A 337 8.88 -2.60 3.60
N THR A 338 7.84 -3.14 4.21
CA THR A 338 7.03 -4.22 3.63
C THR A 338 5.66 -3.71 3.19
N VAL A 339 5.05 -4.39 2.24
CA VAL A 339 3.69 -4.06 1.79
C VAL A 339 2.68 -4.41 2.88
N ASN A 340 1.85 -3.45 3.21
CA ASN A 340 0.59 -3.70 3.90
C ASN A 340 -0.47 -4.01 2.83
N LYS A 341 -0.98 -5.24 2.83
CA LYS A 341 -1.89 -5.72 1.78
C LYS A 341 -3.26 -5.06 1.92
N ASN A 342 -3.77 -4.57 0.80
CA ASN A 342 -5.15 -4.13 0.62
C ASN A 342 -5.96 -5.16 -0.18
N PHE A 343 -7.16 -4.79 -0.64
CA PHE A 343 -8.03 -5.66 -1.44
C PHE A 343 -7.31 -6.29 -2.64
N TYR A 344 -6.48 -5.54 -3.36
CA TYR A 344 -5.76 -6.08 -4.52
C TYR A 344 -4.81 -7.20 -4.12
N GLY A 345 -4.02 -7.00 -3.06
CA GLY A 345 -3.07 -8.01 -2.59
C GLY A 345 -3.74 -9.23 -1.98
N VAL A 346 -4.78 -9.01 -1.17
CA VAL A 346 -5.50 -10.10 -0.50
C VAL A 346 -6.40 -10.86 -1.49
N GLY A 347 -7.21 -10.14 -2.27
CA GLY A 347 -8.15 -10.73 -3.23
C GLY A 347 -7.43 -11.47 -4.35
N GLY A 348 -6.47 -10.82 -4.99
CA GLY A 348 -5.67 -11.43 -6.05
C GLY A 348 -4.83 -12.61 -5.55
N GLY A 349 -4.24 -12.51 -4.35
CA GLY A 349 -3.50 -13.60 -3.73
C GLY A 349 -4.36 -14.86 -3.50
N LYS A 350 -5.63 -14.69 -3.08
CA LYS A 350 -6.57 -15.80 -2.94
C LYS A 350 -6.97 -16.44 -4.26
N ILE A 351 -7.22 -15.61 -5.29
CA ILE A 351 -7.53 -16.10 -6.63
C ILE A 351 -6.36 -16.93 -7.18
N PHE A 352 -5.13 -16.43 -7.06
CA PHE A 352 -3.95 -17.14 -7.53
C PHE A 352 -3.70 -18.41 -6.71
N ARG A 353 -3.90 -18.38 -5.39
CA ARG A 353 -3.81 -19.56 -4.52
C ARG A 353 -4.72 -20.69 -5.00
N ASP A 354 -5.97 -20.37 -5.27
CA ASP A 354 -6.99 -21.34 -5.68
C ASP A 354 -6.65 -21.89 -7.06
N LEU A 355 -6.30 -21.02 -8.02
CA LEU A 355 -5.89 -21.42 -9.37
C LEU A 355 -4.65 -22.34 -9.35
N VAL A 356 -3.59 -21.95 -8.63
CA VAL A 356 -2.36 -22.76 -8.56
C VAL A 356 -2.61 -24.11 -7.85
N TYR A 357 -3.51 -24.13 -6.85
CA TYR A 357 -3.88 -25.37 -6.18
C TYR A 357 -4.65 -26.30 -7.10
N GLU A 358 -5.62 -25.79 -7.86
CA GLU A 358 -6.40 -26.56 -8.82
C GLU A 358 -5.52 -27.10 -9.95
N MET A 359 -4.65 -26.25 -10.50
CA MET A 359 -3.80 -26.57 -11.64
C MET A 359 -2.40 -27.09 -11.25
N GLN A 360 -2.21 -27.60 -10.03
CA GLN A 360 -0.89 -27.96 -9.49
C GLN A 360 -0.08 -28.94 -10.33
N GLY A 361 -0.76 -29.81 -11.10
CA GLY A 361 -0.12 -30.77 -11.99
C GLY A 361 0.53 -30.12 -13.23
N MET A 362 -0.02 -29.00 -13.69
CA MET A 362 0.51 -28.22 -14.81
C MET A 362 1.40 -27.06 -14.35
N MET A 363 0.98 -26.34 -13.30
CA MET A 363 1.69 -25.18 -12.74
C MET A 363 2.71 -25.62 -11.67
N GLN A 364 3.65 -26.49 -12.04
CA GLN A 364 4.51 -27.18 -11.08
C GLN A 364 5.45 -26.25 -10.32
N GLU A 365 6.03 -25.25 -11.00
CA GLU A 365 6.90 -24.25 -10.35
C GLU A 365 6.15 -23.38 -9.36
N ASP A 366 4.96 -22.92 -9.73
CA ASP A 366 4.10 -22.14 -8.85
C ASP A 366 3.68 -22.95 -7.63
N HIS A 367 3.27 -24.20 -7.85
CA HIS A 367 2.89 -25.11 -6.76
C HIS A 367 4.05 -25.37 -5.78
N ARG A 368 5.27 -25.59 -6.29
CA ARG A 368 6.48 -25.75 -5.45
C ARG A 368 6.72 -24.48 -4.59
N PHE A 369 6.61 -23.30 -5.21
CA PHE A 369 6.76 -22.04 -4.52
C PHE A 369 5.71 -21.84 -3.42
N TYR A 370 4.42 -22.09 -3.74
CA TYR A 370 3.31 -21.93 -2.79
C TYR A 370 3.43 -22.89 -1.61
N LYS A 371 3.85 -24.14 -1.84
CA LYS A 371 4.16 -25.09 -0.76
C LYS A 371 5.30 -24.59 0.13
N LYS A 372 6.42 -24.19 -0.48
CA LYS A 372 7.60 -23.73 0.24
C LYS A 372 7.33 -22.50 1.10
N LYS A 373 6.47 -21.61 0.62
CA LYS A 373 6.11 -20.36 1.29
C LYS A 373 4.87 -20.46 2.18
N HIS A 374 4.29 -21.65 2.33
CA HIS A 374 3.08 -21.90 3.11
C HIS A 374 1.88 -21.00 2.74
N LEU A 375 1.69 -20.73 1.43
CA LEU A 375 0.66 -19.84 0.92
C LEU A 375 -0.73 -20.49 0.77
N TYR A 376 -0.88 -21.79 1.03
CA TYR A 376 -2.15 -22.50 0.99
C TYR A 376 -2.92 -22.37 2.31
N ASP A 377 -3.44 -21.18 2.58
CA ASP A 377 -4.16 -20.78 3.80
C ASP A 377 -5.69 -20.97 3.67
N PHE A 378 -6.13 -22.11 3.21
CA PHE A 378 -7.55 -22.38 3.00
C PHE A 378 -8.38 -22.28 4.30
N PRO A 379 -9.49 -21.49 4.32
CA PRO A 379 -10.32 -21.32 5.52
C PRO A 379 -10.98 -22.63 5.98
N GLN A 380 -11.19 -23.57 5.07
CA GLN A 380 -11.75 -24.91 5.38
C GLN A 380 -10.87 -25.74 6.32
N LYS A 381 -9.59 -25.39 6.46
CA LYS A 381 -8.65 -26.07 7.38
C LYS A 381 -8.70 -25.56 8.82
N LYS A 382 -9.47 -24.51 9.11
CA LYS A 382 -9.62 -23.91 10.45
C LYS A 382 -10.77 -24.56 11.22
N TRP A 383 -10.67 -25.88 11.43
CA TRP A 383 -11.73 -26.68 12.05
C TRP A 383 -12.05 -26.25 13.48
N ASP A 384 -11.07 -25.85 14.26
CA ASP A 384 -11.22 -25.32 15.62
C ASP A 384 -12.13 -24.07 15.64
N THR A 385 -11.82 -23.11 14.79
CA THR A 385 -12.61 -21.87 14.63
C THR A 385 -14.02 -22.18 14.14
N ILE A 386 -14.16 -23.09 13.16
CA ILE A 386 -15.46 -23.47 12.60
C ILE A 386 -16.32 -24.15 13.67
N LEU A 387 -15.72 -25.08 14.44
CA LEU A 387 -16.42 -25.77 15.51
C LEU A 387 -16.86 -24.80 16.60
N PHE A 388 -15.96 -23.92 17.05
CA PHE A 388 -16.28 -22.87 18.02
C PHE A 388 -17.45 -22.00 17.56
N MET A 389 -17.44 -21.53 16.32
CA MET A 389 -18.52 -20.68 15.77
C MET A 389 -19.84 -21.46 15.63
N LYS A 390 -19.81 -22.76 15.32
CA LYS A 390 -21.03 -23.61 15.31
C LYS A 390 -21.63 -23.73 16.72
N LEU A 391 -20.81 -23.96 17.74
CA LEU A 391 -21.26 -24.01 19.13
C LEU A 391 -21.84 -22.67 19.61
N ALA A 392 -21.16 -21.57 19.31
CA ALA A 392 -21.65 -20.23 19.60
C ALA A 392 -23.00 -19.96 18.91
N GLY A 393 -23.16 -20.39 17.65
CA GLY A 393 -24.43 -20.29 16.92
C GLY A 393 -25.57 -21.09 17.53
N LEU A 394 -25.30 -22.21 18.19
CA LEU A 394 -26.32 -22.96 18.92
C LEU A 394 -26.79 -22.19 20.16
N LEU A 395 -25.90 -21.55 20.89
CA LEU A 395 -26.24 -20.71 22.05
C LEU A 395 -27.14 -19.52 21.70
N LEU A 396 -27.01 -18.97 20.48
CA LEU A 396 -27.91 -17.90 20.02
C LEU A 396 -29.36 -18.32 19.86
N LYS A 397 -29.66 -19.63 19.81
CA LYS A 397 -31.01 -20.19 19.70
C LYS A 397 -31.71 -20.34 21.09
N VAL A 398 -30.95 -20.22 22.18
CA VAL A 398 -31.49 -20.37 23.53
C VAL A 398 -32.08 -19.03 23.97
N PRO A 399 -33.35 -19.00 24.41
CA PRO A 399 -34.00 -17.79 24.92
C PRO A 399 -33.18 -17.15 26.06
N GLY A 400 -32.96 -15.83 26.01
CA GLY A 400 -32.17 -15.08 26.99
C GLY A 400 -30.66 -15.12 26.81
N CYS A 401 -30.11 -16.09 26.07
CA CYS A 401 -28.68 -16.13 25.76
C CYS A 401 -28.29 -15.15 24.64
N LYS A 402 -29.22 -14.84 23.76
CA LYS A 402 -28.97 -13.92 22.64
C LYS A 402 -28.59 -12.52 23.11
N GLU A 403 -29.39 -11.96 24.02
CA GLU A 403 -29.17 -10.61 24.57
C GLU A 403 -27.91 -10.56 25.42
N GLN A 404 -27.65 -11.57 26.25
CA GLN A 404 -26.42 -11.66 27.04
C GLN A 404 -25.18 -11.83 26.16
N LEU A 405 -25.26 -12.65 25.10
CA LEU A 405 -24.13 -12.85 24.17
C LEU A 405 -23.87 -11.57 23.38
N GLN A 406 -24.91 -10.88 22.91
CA GLN A 406 -24.77 -9.61 22.20
C GLN A 406 -24.16 -8.51 23.09
N ALA A 407 -24.61 -8.40 24.34
CA ALA A 407 -24.06 -7.44 25.30
C ALA A 407 -22.55 -7.67 25.57
N ARG A 408 -22.11 -8.92 25.63
CA ARG A 408 -20.70 -9.30 25.89
C ARG A 408 -19.85 -9.42 24.63
N MET A 409 -20.44 -9.45 23.45
CA MET A 409 -19.72 -9.68 22.19
C MET A 409 -18.70 -8.59 21.92
N THR A 410 -19.07 -7.32 22.14
CA THR A 410 -18.17 -6.18 21.97
C THR A 410 -17.01 -6.26 22.95
N GLU A 411 -17.26 -6.56 24.23
CA GLU A 411 -16.25 -6.73 25.25
C GLU A 411 -15.31 -7.89 24.91
N GLY A 412 -15.86 -9.05 24.58
CA GLY A 412 -15.08 -10.23 24.15
C GLY A 412 -14.23 -9.98 22.91
N MET A 413 -14.74 -9.21 21.96
CA MET A 413 -14.01 -8.83 20.75
C MET A 413 -12.84 -7.88 21.04
N LEU A 414 -12.97 -6.98 22.02
CA LEU A 414 -11.94 -5.99 22.36
C LEU A 414 -10.93 -6.49 23.39
N MET A 415 -11.28 -7.49 24.20
CA MET A 415 -10.40 -8.02 25.25
C MET A 415 -8.99 -8.40 24.78
N PRO A 416 -8.77 -9.04 23.60
CA PRO A 416 -7.42 -9.34 23.13
C PRO A 416 -6.58 -8.08 22.86
N TYR A 417 -7.19 -7.01 22.40
CA TYR A 417 -6.50 -5.76 22.07
C TYR A 417 -6.04 -5.01 23.33
N GLU A 418 -6.78 -5.09 24.43
CA GLU A 418 -6.37 -4.50 25.71
C GLU A 418 -5.01 -5.04 26.14
N LYS A 419 -4.75 -6.33 25.94
CA LYS A 419 -3.44 -6.95 26.25
C LYS A 419 -2.30 -6.34 25.41
N VAL A 420 -2.54 -6.15 24.12
CA VAL A 420 -1.56 -5.51 23.21
C VAL A 420 -1.30 -4.06 23.62
N ILE A 421 -2.35 -3.32 23.95
CA ILE A 421 -2.25 -1.92 24.31
C ILE A 421 -1.59 -1.76 25.70
N THR A 422 -1.90 -2.60 26.67
CA THR A 422 -1.32 -2.54 28.03
C THR A 422 0.10 -3.10 28.13
N GLY A 423 0.56 -3.83 27.09
CA GLY A 423 1.94 -4.34 26.99
C GLY A 423 2.20 -5.64 27.72
N ASN A 424 1.16 -6.37 28.10
CA ASN A 424 1.32 -7.76 28.50
C ASN A 424 1.67 -8.58 27.26
N PRO A 425 2.78 -9.37 27.26
CA PRO A 425 3.15 -10.16 26.09
C PRO A 425 2.03 -11.16 25.77
N LEU A 426 1.67 -11.21 24.49
CA LEU A 426 0.88 -12.31 23.96
C LEU A 426 1.71 -13.58 24.25
N LYS A 427 1.17 -14.53 25.00
CA LYS A 427 1.76 -15.86 25.07
C LYS A 427 1.78 -16.43 23.65
N GLU A 428 2.95 -16.88 23.23
CA GLU A 428 3.18 -17.54 21.92
C GLU A 428 2.33 -18.79 21.77
#